data_b3ed7c94c240eca275940daba74756a3
#
_entry.id   b3ed7c94c240eca275940daba74756a3
#
_cell.length_a   1.000
_cell.length_b   1.000
_cell.length_c   1.000
_cell.angle_alpha   90.00
_cell.angle_beta   90.00
_cell.angle_gamma   90.00
#
_symmetry.space_group_name_H-M   'P 1'
#
loop_
_entity.id
_entity.type
_entity.pdbx_description
1 polymer ?
#
loop_
_entity_poly.entity_id
_entity_poly.type
_entity_poly.pdbx_seq_one_letter_code
_entity_poly.pdbx_strand_id
1 'polypeptide(L)'
;MKEMHELTPAEKWEQATLADNFIFCKVMTANPDLCKELLELLLNIKIERIEIPVAERSFKVDYDSKGIRFDVYVKDGTGRCFDIEIQTTNRTNLAKRARYYQGLMDVDSLVSGADYSELNESYVIFLCMEDAFGNGLPVYDFHQVCKQDSEVLLNDGTHKVFFNASKYDKMPTESLREFFKFLNGLNAASDFTDQLEQKVRYAKTNAQWRHRFMTWEQEMRIQVKEKSEQLAKIIANEMVEDRVNAMRADIEKEAKGMAAEKVEETARKFLAEKIAPEVVAKCTGLSLEQVKKLANG
;
A
#
# COMPACT_ATOMS: atom_id res chain seq x y z
N MET A 1 27.82 -12.36 1.60
CA MET A 1 26.73 -11.52 1.06
C MET A 1 27.37 -10.35 0.37
N LYS A 2 27.22 -10.20 -0.96
CA LYS A 2 27.66 -8.97 -1.66
C LYS A 2 26.76 -7.84 -1.15
N GLU A 3 27.32 -6.81 -0.55
CA GLU A 3 26.60 -5.56 -0.33
C GLU A 3 26.05 -5.10 -1.68
N MET A 4 24.73 -5.08 -1.83
CA MET A 4 24.09 -4.44 -2.97
C MET A 4 24.41 -2.95 -2.86
N HIS A 5 25.28 -2.45 -3.73
CA HIS A 5 25.60 -1.03 -3.79
C HIS A 5 24.30 -0.25 -4.15
N GLU A 6 23.83 0.51 -3.22
CA GLU A 6 22.63 1.33 -3.44
C GLU A 6 22.99 2.50 -4.37
N LEU A 7 22.29 2.59 -5.51
CA LEU A 7 22.54 3.64 -6.50
C LEU A 7 22.43 5.04 -5.87
N THR A 8 23.37 5.89 -6.21
CA THR A 8 23.30 7.32 -5.85
C THR A 8 22.15 8.01 -6.59
N PRO A 9 21.63 9.16 -6.12
CA PRO A 9 20.62 9.93 -6.85
C PRO A 9 21.02 10.28 -8.27
N ALA A 10 22.31 10.53 -8.52
CA ALA A 10 22.83 10.82 -9.85
C ALA A 10 22.78 9.58 -10.78
N GLU A 11 23.18 8.43 -10.28
CA GLU A 11 23.10 7.16 -11.03
C GLU A 11 21.65 6.78 -11.32
N LYS A 12 20.74 6.98 -10.37
CA LYS A 12 19.28 6.79 -10.58
C LYS A 12 18.76 7.70 -11.69
N TRP A 13 19.17 8.98 -11.71
CA TRP A 13 18.80 9.89 -12.78
C TRP A 13 19.27 9.43 -14.15
N GLU A 14 20.52 8.98 -14.25
CA GLU A 14 21.06 8.48 -15.54
C GLU A 14 20.32 7.22 -16.02
N GLN A 15 19.83 6.37 -15.10
CA GLN A 15 19.10 5.16 -15.42
C GLN A 15 17.57 5.37 -15.52
N ALA A 16 17.06 6.52 -15.10
CA ALA A 16 15.63 6.79 -15.08
C ALA A 16 15.02 6.68 -16.50
N THR A 17 13.87 6.03 -16.57
CA THR A 17 13.08 5.83 -17.79
C THR A 17 11.69 6.46 -17.63
N LEU A 18 10.80 6.26 -18.61
CA LEU A 18 9.41 6.68 -18.45
C LEU A 18 8.69 5.95 -17.29
N ALA A 19 9.14 4.77 -16.89
CA ALA A 19 8.61 4.04 -15.74
C ALA A 19 8.96 4.68 -14.39
N ASP A 20 9.91 5.64 -14.36
CA ASP A 20 10.18 6.44 -13.18
C ASP A 20 9.09 7.50 -13.00
N ASN A 21 8.48 7.51 -11.81
CA ASN A 21 7.37 8.42 -11.49
C ASN A 21 7.71 9.89 -11.78
N PHE A 22 8.90 10.36 -11.41
CA PHE A 22 9.29 11.74 -11.62
C PHE A 22 9.38 12.07 -13.13
N ILE A 23 10.02 11.19 -13.93
CA ILE A 23 10.13 11.36 -15.37
C ILE A 23 8.75 11.32 -16.02
N PHE A 24 7.92 10.34 -15.64
CA PHE A 24 6.54 10.22 -16.12
C PHE A 24 5.74 11.50 -15.89
N CYS A 25 5.70 11.97 -14.65
CA CYS A 25 5.02 13.21 -14.29
C CYS A 25 5.50 14.40 -15.13
N LYS A 26 6.83 14.57 -15.29
CA LYS A 26 7.40 15.68 -16.06
C LYS A 26 7.11 15.59 -17.54
N VAL A 27 7.20 14.40 -18.13
CA VAL A 27 6.92 14.20 -19.54
C VAL A 27 5.44 14.44 -19.84
N MET A 28 4.52 13.87 -19.04
CA MET A 28 3.08 13.99 -19.29
C MET A 28 2.57 15.41 -19.07
N THR A 29 3.03 16.11 -18.03
CA THR A 29 2.57 17.49 -17.78
C THR A 29 3.19 18.52 -18.70
N ALA A 30 4.39 18.28 -19.23
CA ALA A 30 5.00 19.16 -20.20
C ALA A 30 4.50 18.94 -21.65
N ASN A 31 3.79 17.84 -21.91
CA ASN A 31 3.33 17.47 -23.24
C ASN A 31 1.86 17.00 -23.19
N PRO A 32 0.88 17.93 -23.09
CA PRO A 32 -0.54 17.57 -22.97
C PRO A 32 -1.06 16.69 -24.12
N ASP A 33 -0.60 16.91 -25.34
CA ASP A 33 -1.00 16.10 -26.50
C ASP A 33 -0.59 14.63 -26.34
N LEU A 34 0.62 14.36 -25.84
CA LEU A 34 1.06 12.98 -25.55
C LEU A 34 0.30 12.38 -24.34
N CYS A 35 -0.04 13.20 -23.35
CA CYS A 35 -0.88 12.73 -22.23
C CYS A 35 -2.28 12.34 -22.71
N LYS A 36 -2.89 13.14 -23.59
CA LYS A 36 -4.16 12.84 -24.23
C LYS A 36 -4.09 11.55 -25.04
N GLU A 37 -3.06 11.41 -25.90
CA GLU A 37 -2.85 10.21 -26.73
C GLU A 37 -2.66 8.96 -25.85
N LEU A 38 -1.95 9.09 -24.74
CA LEU A 38 -1.81 8.00 -23.75
C LEU A 38 -3.17 7.59 -23.18
N LEU A 39 -4.01 8.54 -22.76
CA LEU A 39 -5.33 8.24 -22.21
C LEU A 39 -6.23 7.56 -23.26
N GLU A 40 -6.24 8.06 -24.51
CA GLU A 40 -6.97 7.46 -25.60
C GLU A 40 -6.52 6.04 -25.92
N LEU A 41 -5.19 5.81 -25.85
CA LEU A 41 -4.58 4.49 -26.05
C LEU A 41 -4.94 3.52 -24.93
N LEU A 42 -4.86 3.95 -23.67
CA LEU A 42 -5.11 3.09 -22.50
C LEU A 42 -6.58 2.70 -22.40
N LEU A 43 -7.49 3.63 -22.63
CA LEU A 43 -8.92 3.44 -22.36
C LEU A 43 -9.73 3.09 -23.62
N ASN A 44 -9.12 3.17 -24.80
CA ASN A 44 -9.82 3.02 -26.08
C ASN A 44 -11.06 3.94 -26.22
N ILE A 45 -10.94 5.18 -25.74
CA ILE A 45 -11.97 6.22 -25.82
C ILE A 45 -11.45 7.37 -26.67
N LYS A 46 -12.38 8.23 -27.14
CA LYS A 46 -12.01 9.50 -27.79
C LYS A 46 -12.07 10.64 -26.78
N ILE A 47 -11.04 11.46 -26.79
CA ILE A 47 -10.92 12.66 -25.97
C ILE A 47 -10.73 13.84 -26.94
N GLU A 48 -11.65 14.78 -26.97
CA GLU A 48 -11.56 15.93 -27.88
C GLU A 48 -10.39 16.83 -27.46
N ARG A 49 -10.38 17.23 -26.20
CA ARG A 49 -9.31 18.05 -25.60
C ARG A 49 -9.13 17.70 -24.13
N ILE A 50 -7.96 17.96 -23.59
CA ILE A 50 -7.70 17.89 -22.15
C ILE A 50 -7.33 19.28 -21.62
N GLU A 51 -7.55 19.50 -20.34
CA GLU A 51 -6.94 20.59 -19.60
C GLU A 51 -5.43 20.29 -19.42
N ILE A 52 -4.67 21.30 -18.98
CA ILE A 52 -3.24 21.09 -18.72
C ILE A 52 -3.09 20.05 -17.60
N PRO A 53 -2.40 18.93 -17.86
CA PRO A 53 -2.18 17.91 -16.86
C PRO A 53 -1.44 18.47 -15.65
N VAL A 54 -1.84 18.10 -14.44
CA VAL A 54 -1.22 18.55 -13.20
C VAL A 54 -0.46 17.38 -12.57
N ALA A 55 0.88 17.53 -12.48
CA ALA A 55 1.71 16.58 -11.76
C ALA A 55 1.60 16.80 -10.25
N GLU A 56 1.66 15.70 -9.51
CA GLU A 56 1.77 15.73 -8.05
C GLU A 56 0.65 16.55 -7.38
N ARG A 57 -0.57 16.54 -7.98
CA ARG A 57 -1.72 17.22 -7.40
C ARG A 57 -2.06 16.60 -6.05
N SER A 58 -1.97 17.40 -5.00
CA SER A 58 -2.24 16.97 -3.63
C SER A 58 -3.69 17.25 -3.25
N PHE A 59 -4.35 16.24 -2.68
CA PHE A 59 -5.68 16.35 -2.11
C PHE A 59 -5.66 16.03 -0.63
N LYS A 60 -6.34 16.87 0.14
CA LYS A 60 -6.52 16.70 1.57
C LYS A 60 -7.86 17.29 1.96
N VAL A 61 -8.74 16.47 2.54
CA VAL A 61 -10.09 16.91 2.92
C VAL A 61 -10.06 17.76 4.19
N ASP A 62 -9.19 17.41 5.14
CA ASP A 62 -9.03 18.12 6.40
C ASP A 62 -7.58 18.00 6.89
N TYR A 63 -7.17 18.85 7.86
CA TYR A 63 -5.81 18.90 8.39
C TYR A 63 -5.32 17.52 8.86
N ASP A 64 -6.18 16.75 9.52
CA ASP A 64 -5.86 15.42 10.06
C ASP A 64 -6.19 14.26 9.10
N SER A 65 -6.76 14.54 7.91
CA SER A 65 -7.06 13.50 6.92
C SER A 65 -5.79 13.00 6.23
N LYS A 66 -5.82 11.73 5.79
CA LYS A 66 -4.75 11.19 4.95
C LYS A 66 -4.77 11.88 3.59
N GLY A 67 -3.85 12.81 3.39
CA GLY A 67 -3.62 13.40 2.07
C GLY A 67 -3.12 12.35 1.06
N ILE A 68 -3.43 12.57 -0.20
CA ILE A 68 -2.85 11.84 -1.33
C ILE A 68 -2.18 12.83 -2.28
N ARG A 69 -1.34 12.27 -3.13
CA ARG A 69 -0.72 12.99 -4.24
C ARG A 69 -0.88 12.10 -5.47
N PHE A 70 -1.63 12.58 -6.44
CA PHE A 70 -1.76 11.94 -7.75
C PHE A 70 -0.48 12.14 -8.56
N ASP A 71 -0.09 11.14 -9.33
CA ASP A 71 1.06 11.26 -10.21
C ASP A 71 0.76 12.19 -11.38
N VAL A 72 -0.28 11.91 -12.14
CA VAL A 72 -0.77 12.79 -13.22
C VAL A 72 -2.29 12.86 -13.17
N TYR A 73 -2.83 14.03 -12.84
CA TYR A 73 -4.26 14.30 -12.82
C TYR A 73 -4.66 15.16 -14.02
N VAL A 74 -5.73 14.78 -14.70
CA VAL A 74 -6.20 15.42 -15.93
C VAL A 74 -7.72 15.54 -15.92
N LYS A 75 -8.26 16.65 -16.42
CA LYS A 75 -9.67 16.78 -16.81
C LYS A 75 -9.78 16.92 -18.32
N ASP A 76 -10.83 16.37 -18.91
CA ASP A 76 -11.12 16.62 -20.32
C ASP A 76 -12.18 17.71 -20.50
N GLY A 77 -12.44 18.05 -21.76
CA GLY A 77 -13.41 19.11 -22.10
C GLY A 77 -14.87 18.81 -21.75
N THR A 78 -15.19 17.56 -21.38
CA THR A 78 -16.53 17.13 -20.91
C THR A 78 -16.62 17.06 -19.40
N GLY A 79 -15.50 17.30 -18.70
CA GLY A 79 -15.41 17.23 -17.23
C GLY A 79 -15.00 15.88 -16.68
N ARG A 80 -14.78 14.84 -17.52
CA ARG A 80 -14.25 13.55 -17.07
C ARG A 80 -12.89 13.74 -16.41
N CYS A 81 -12.68 13.05 -15.30
CA CYS A 81 -11.46 13.15 -14.51
C CYS A 81 -10.62 11.88 -14.65
N PHE A 82 -9.33 12.03 -14.85
CA PHE A 82 -8.38 10.92 -15.02
C PHE A 82 -7.23 11.10 -14.06
N ASP A 83 -6.91 10.02 -13.34
CA ASP A 83 -5.72 9.88 -12.52
C ASP A 83 -4.88 8.74 -13.09
N ILE A 84 -3.63 9.03 -13.49
CA ILE A 84 -2.71 8.04 -14.05
C ILE A 84 -1.55 7.87 -13.06
N GLU A 85 -1.42 6.67 -12.52
CA GLU A 85 -0.43 6.29 -11.53
C GLU A 85 0.58 5.28 -12.08
N ILE A 86 1.88 5.50 -11.88
CA ILE A 86 2.91 4.47 -12.12
C ILE A 86 3.22 3.72 -10.82
N GLN A 87 3.12 2.40 -10.88
CA GLN A 87 3.40 1.52 -9.74
C GLN A 87 4.56 0.59 -10.06
N THR A 88 5.74 0.92 -9.55
CA THR A 88 6.99 0.18 -9.83
C THR A 88 7.18 -1.07 -8.96
N THR A 89 6.48 -1.14 -7.83
CA THR A 89 6.57 -2.28 -6.89
C THR A 89 5.19 -2.82 -6.58
N ASN A 90 5.07 -4.13 -6.38
CA ASN A 90 3.81 -4.73 -6.00
C ASN A 90 3.43 -4.31 -4.56
N ARG A 91 2.25 -3.68 -4.42
CA ARG A 91 1.68 -3.28 -3.12
C ARG A 91 0.32 -3.95 -2.94
N THR A 92 0.14 -4.63 -1.84
CA THR A 92 -1.08 -5.39 -1.50
C THR A 92 -2.34 -4.55 -1.30
N ASN A 93 -2.23 -3.21 -1.36
CA ASN A 93 -3.33 -2.29 -1.04
C ASN A 93 -3.84 -1.45 -2.23
N LEU A 94 -3.45 -1.78 -3.47
CA LEU A 94 -3.79 -0.98 -4.65
C LEU A 94 -5.31 -0.82 -4.85
N ALA A 95 -6.09 -1.88 -4.66
CA ALA A 95 -7.56 -1.81 -4.75
C ALA A 95 -8.17 -0.80 -3.74
N LYS A 96 -7.63 -0.75 -2.51
CA LYS A 96 -8.07 0.22 -1.50
C LYS A 96 -7.60 1.63 -1.83
N ARG A 97 -6.40 1.78 -2.42
CA ARG A 97 -5.90 3.07 -2.91
C ARG A 97 -6.79 3.60 -4.02
N ALA A 98 -7.09 2.78 -5.03
CA ALA A 98 -7.97 3.16 -6.13
C ALA A 98 -9.33 3.66 -5.63
N ARG A 99 -9.94 2.94 -4.67
CA ARG A 99 -11.20 3.38 -4.04
C ARG A 99 -11.06 4.73 -3.33
N TYR A 100 -9.98 4.93 -2.60
CA TYR A 100 -9.75 6.18 -1.87
C TYR A 100 -9.48 7.35 -2.81
N TYR A 101 -8.72 7.14 -3.88
CA TYR A 101 -8.44 8.11 -4.92
C TYR A 101 -9.72 8.54 -5.64
N GLN A 102 -10.57 7.56 -6.01
CA GLN A 102 -11.88 7.80 -6.61
C GLN A 102 -12.72 8.76 -5.73
N GLY A 103 -12.87 8.44 -4.44
CA GLY A 103 -13.67 9.29 -3.55
C GLY A 103 -13.12 10.70 -3.38
N LEU A 104 -11.79 10.90 -3.46
CA LEU A 104 -11.19 12.24 -3.42
C LEU A 104 -11.39 13.01 -4.73
N MET A 105 -11.39 12.32 -5.88
CA MET A 105 -11.75 12.93 -7.17
C MET A 105 -13.20 13.41 -7.16
N ASP A 106 -14.12 12.63 -6.59
CA ASP A 106 -15.54 12.99 -6.47
C ASP A 106 -15.71 14.22 -5.56
N VAL A 107 -15.05 14.25 -4.41
CA VAL A 107 -15.07 15.42 -3.50
C VAL A 107 -14.50 16.68 -4.16
N ASP A 108 -13.47 16.53 -5.01
CA ASP A 108 -12.88 17.67 -5.75
C ASP A 108 -13.77 18.17 -6.90
N SER A 109 -14.54 17.27 -7.49
CA SER A 109 -15.34 17.59 -8.67
C SER A 109 -16.72 18.19 -8.34
N LEU A 110 -17.32 17.84 -7.20
CA LEU A 110 -18.66 18.27 -6.82
C LEU A 110 -18.59 19.44 -5.84
N VAL A 111 -19.13 20.58 -6.25
CA VAL A 111 -19.18 21.77 -5.40
C VAL A 111 -20.32 21.66 -4.35
N SER A 112 -20.16 22.37 -3.22
CA SER A 112 -21.17 22.36 -2.16
C SER A 112 -22.54 22.83 -2.67
N GLY A 113 -23.57 22.01 -2.46
CA GLY A 113 -24.95 22.29 -2.89
C GLY A 113 -25.31 21.83 -4.29
N ALA A 114 -24.35 21.29 -5.06
CA ALA A 114 -24.63 20.69 -6.36
C ALA A 114 -25.37 19.34 -6.21
N ASP A 115 -26.13 18.97 -7.24
CA ASP A 115 -26.80 17.67 -7.30
C ASP A 115 -25.79 16.55 -7.63
N TYR A 116 -25.99 15.34 -7.12
CA TYR A 116 -25.12 14.20 -7.40
C TYR A 116 -25.11 13.80 -8.89
N SER A 117 -26.12 14.16 -9.67
CA SER A 117 -26.14 13.97 -11.14
C SER A 117 -25.09 14.80 -11.88
N GLU A 118 -24.48 15.79 -11.22
CA GLU A 118 -23.38 16.59 -11.76
C GLU A 118 -22.01 15.94 -11.61
N LEU A 119 -21.92 14.78 -10.88
CA LEU A 119 -20.68 14.00 -10.84
C LEU A 119 -20.32 13.48 -12.23
N ASN A 120 -19.14 13.83 -12.68
CA ASN A 120 -18.61 13.36 -13.95
C ASN A 120 -17.99 11.97 -13.82
N GLU A 121 -17.84 11.28 -14.95
CA GLU A 121 -17.06 10.04 -14.99
C GLU A 121 -15.62 10.26 -14.47
N SER A 122 -15.12 9.32 -13.72
CA SER A 122 -13.77 9.39 -13.14
C SER A 122 -13.02 8.07 -13.27
N TYR A 123 -11.76 8.17 -13.69
CA TYR A 123 -10.90 7.05 -14.05
C TYR A 123 -9.66 7.04 -13.15
N VAL A 124 -9.46 5.96 -12.39
CA VAL A 124 -8.23 5.71 -11.67
C VAL A 124 -7.47 4.60 -12.40
N ILE A 125 -6.34 4.96 -12.98
CA ILE A 125 -5.56 4.13 -13.90
C ILE A 125 -4.19 3.85 -13.27
N PHE A 126 -3.89 2.57 -13.05
CA PHE A 126 -2.58 2.14 -12.57
C PHE A 126 -1.78 1.46 -13.68
N LEU A 127 -0.59 1.96 -13.96
CA LEU A 127 0.41 1.31 -14.81
C LEU A 127 1.36 0.53 -13.89
N CYS A 128 1.06 -0.76 -13.68
CA CYS A 128 1.81 -1.62 -12.76
C CYS A 128 2.94 -2.34 -13.49
N MET A 129 4.18 -2.18 -13.03
CA MET A 129 5.32 -2.90 -13.61
C MET A 129 5.28 -4.41 -13.28
N GLU A 130 4.58 -4.78 -12.21
CA GLU A 130 4.32 -6.16 -11.79
C GLU A 130 2.81 -6.45 -11.73
N ASP A 131 2.45 -7.74 -11.69
CA ASP A 131 1.04 -8.16 -11.62
C ASP A 131 0.42 -7.81 -10.25
N ALA A 132 -0.47 -6.82 -10.23
CA ALA A 132 -1.10 -6.31 -9.02
C ALA A 132 -2.03 -7.31 -8.32
N PHE A 133 -2.58 -8.30 -9.07
CA PHE A 133 -3.60 -9.26 -8.59
C PHE A 133 -3.16 -10.72 -8.69
N GLY A 134 -2.03 -11.01 -9.35
CA GLY A 134 -1.46 -12.34 -9.44
C GLY A 134 -2.20 -13.32 -10.37
N ASN A 135 -3.15 -12.84 -11.19
CA ASN A 135 -3.93 -13.69 -12.11
C ASN A 135 -3.36 -13.73 -13.54
N GLY A 136 -2.26 -13.05 -13.81
CA GLY A 136 -1.56 -13.08 -15.10
C GLY A 136 -2.28 -12.39 -16.25
N LEU A 137 -3.30 -11.56 -15.98
CA LEU A 137 -4.00 -10.79 -17.01
C LEU A 137 -3.16 -9.56 -17.40
N PRO A 138 -3.20 -9.14 -18.68
CA PRO A 138 -2.55 -7.91 -19.11
C PRO A 138 -3.27 -6.64 -18.63
N VAL A 139 -4.59 -6.71 -18.52
CA VAL A 139 -5.45 -5.62 -18.06
C VAL A 139 -6.48 -6.16 -17.08
N TYR A 140 -6.70 -5.43 -16.00
CA TYR A 140 -7.77 -5.64 -15.04
C TYR A 140 -8.65 -4.40 -15.06
N ASP A 141 -9.83 -4.51 -15.65
CA ASP A 141 -10.83 -3.46 -15.68
C ASP A 141 -12.00 -3.86 -14.77
N PHE A 142 -12.24 -3.06 -13.74
CA PHE A 142 -13.21 -3.40 -12.70
C PHE A 142 -14.47 -2.57 -12.82
N HIS A 143 -15.60 -3.28 -12.99
CA HIS A 143 -16.95 -2.73 -12.97
C HIS A 143 -17.70 -3.22 -11.73
N GLN A 144 -18.61 -2.40 -11.24
CA GLN A 144 -19.51 -2.79 -10.14
C GLN A 144 -20.75 -3.46 -10.72
N VAL A 145 -20.98 -4.70 -10.32
CA VAL A 145 -22.12 -5.53 -10.77
C VAL A 145 -23.04 -5.89 -9.61
N CYS A 146 -24.32 -6.09 -9.89
CA CYS A 146 -25.27 -6.60 -8.93
C CYS A 146 -24.93 -8.06 -8.58
N LYS A 147 -24.85 -8.39 -7.29
CA LYS A 147 -24.52 -9.75 -6.82
C LYS A 147 -25.56 -10.78 -7.24
N GLN A 148 -26.82 -10.38 -7.33
CA GLN A 148 -27.95 -11.25 -7.70
C GLN A 148 -28.05 -11.47 -9.20
N ASP A 149 -27.54 -10.55 -10.00
CA ASP A 149 -27.54 -10.60 -11.45
C ASP A 149 -26.31 -9.85 -11.99
N SER A 150 -25.34 -10.59 -12.49
CA SER A 150 -24.06 -10.03 -12.97
C SER A 150 -24.19 -9.24 -14.29
N GLU A 151 -25.34 -9.30 -14.99
CA GLU A 151 -25.61 -8.47 -16.18
C GLU A 151 -26.04 -7.05 -15.80
N VAL A 152 -26.48 -6.83 -14.56
CA VAL A 152 -26.87 -5.53 -14.04
C VAL A 152 -25.66 -4.78 -13.55
N LEU A 153 -25.20 -3.78 -14.29
CA LEU A 153 -24.11 -2.89 -13.94
C LEU A 153 -24.64 -1.74 -13.07
N LEU A 154 -23.85 -1.27 -12.10
CA LEU A 154 -24.21 -0.10 -11.29
C LEU A 154 -24.20 1.21 -12.10
N ASN A 155 -23.31 1.31 -13.09
CA ASN A 155 -23.16 2.46 -14.00
C ASN A 155 -23.05 3.81 -13.26
N ASP A 156 -22.24 3.82 -12.21
CA ASP A 156 -22.01 5.01 -11.36
C ASP A 156 -20.96 5.98 -11.93
N GLY A 157 -20.44 5.72 -13.13
CA GLY A 157 -19.41 6.55 -13.77
C GLY A 157 -18.00 6.40 -13.16
N THR A 158 -17.78 5.41 -12.30
CA THR A 158 -16.46 5.15 -11.71
C THR A 158 -15.73 4.01 -12.43
N HIS A 159 -14.47 4.25 -12.83
CA HIS A 159 -13.63 3.29 -13.54
C HIS A 159 -12.32 3.07 -12.81
N LYS A 160 -11.92 1.79 -12.66
CA LYS A 160 -10.66 1.39 -12.03
C LYS A 160 -9.95 0.39 -12.92
N VAL A 161 -8.89 0.87 -13.59
CA VAL A 161 -8.16 0.08 -14.58
C VAL A 161 -6.72 -0.12 -14.14
N PHE A 162 -6.27 -1.37 -14.16
CA PHE A 162 -4.90 -1.72 -13.79
C PHE A 162 -4.25 -2.45 -14.97
N PHE A 163 -3.20 -1.88 -15.50
CA PHE A 163 -2.39 -2.47 -16.56
C PHE A 163 -1.21 -3.22 -15.95
N ASN A 164 -0.97 -4.43 -16.42
CA ASN A 164 0.14 -5.26 -16.00
C ASN A 164 1.25 -5.21 -17.05
N ALA A 165 2.21 -4.32 -16.88
CA ALA A 165 3.31 -4.13 -17.82
C ALA A 165 4.16 -5.39 -18.03
N SER A 166 4.22 -6.30 -17.04
CA SER A 166 4.93 -7.58 -17.19
C SER A 166 4.31 -8.51 -18.25
N LYS A 167 3.07 -8.22 -18.69
CA LYS A 167 2.34 -8.96 -19.73
C LYS A 167 2.15 -8.14 -21.00
N TYR A 168 3.10 -7.27 -21.32
CA TYR A 168 3.04 -6.39 -22.49
C TYR A 168 2.73 -7.15 -23.80
N ASP A 169 3.27 -8.37 -23.95
CA ASP A 169 3.08 -9.25 -25.10
C ASP A 169 1.64 -9.72 -25.31
N LYS A 170 0.83 -9.69 -24.24
CA LYS A 170 -0.58 -10.10 -24.23
C LYS A 170 -1.56 -8.93 -24.24
N MET A 171 -1.07 -7.70 -24.36
CA MET A 171 -1.95 -6.53 -24.44
C MET A 171 -2.89 -6.62 -25.63
N PRO A 172 -4.15 -6.11 -25.49
CA PRO A 172 -5.20 -6.31 -26.51
C PRO A 172 -4.86 -5.77 -27.89
N THR A 173 -4.19 -4.62 -27.95
CA THR A 173 -3.84 -3.93 -29.21
C THR A 173 -2.33 -3.85 -29.41
N GLU A 174 -1.91 -3.71 -30.67
CA GLU A 174 -0.49 -3.51 -31.03
C GLU A 174 0.07 -2.25 -30.36
N SER A 175 -0.68 -1.16 -30.39
CA SER A 175 -0.25 0.12 -29.80
C SER A 175 -0.02 -0.01 -28.29
N LEU A 176 -0.90 -0.74 -27.58
CA LEU A 176 -0.67 -1.06 -26.15
C LEU A 176 0.55 -1.94 -25.95
N ARG A 177 0.77 -2.96 -26.81
CA ARG A 177 1.96 -3.82 -26.71
C ARG A 177 3.24 -2.99 -26.84
N GLU A 178 3.33 -2.13 -27.83
CA GLU A 178 4.52 -1.28 -28.05
C GLU A 178 4.69 -0.27 -26.90
N PHE A 179 3.62 0.36 -26.41
CA PHE A 179 3.72 1.26 -25.25
C PHE A 179 4.25 0.54 -24.01
N PHE A 180 3.66 -0.61 -23.63
CA PHE A 180 4.10 -1.34 -22.44
C PHE A 180 5.46 -2.01 -22.61
N LYS A 181 5.84 -2.35 -23.83
CA LYS A 181 7.20 -2.78 -24.17
C LYS A 181 8.21 -1.66 -23.93
N PHE A 182 7.90 -0.44 -24.40
CA PHE A 182 8.68 0.77 -24.13
C PHE A 182 8.77 1.07 -22.62
N LEU A 183 7.65 0.99 -21.90
CA LEU A 183 7.61 1.20 -20.45
C LEU A 183 8.52 0.23 -19.68
N ASN A 184 8.66 -1.02 -20.16
CA ASN A 184 9.61 -2.01 -19.64
C ASN A 184 11.07 -1.77 -20.07
N GLY A 185 11.38 -0.69 -20.76
CA GLY A 185 12.73 -0.37 -21.25
C GLY A 185 13.19 -1.24 -22.40
N LEU A 186 12.26 -1.88 -23.12
CA LEU A 186 12.54 -2.68 -24.31
C LEU A 186 12.39 -1.82 -25.58
N ASN A 187 13.03 -2.24 -26.68
CA ASN A 187 12.88 -1.55 -27.95
C ASN A 187 11.45 -1.65 -28.47
N ALA A 188 10.78 -0.53 -28.57
CA ALA A 188 9.45 -0.37 -29.12
C ALA A 188 9.53 0.32 -30.49
N ALA A 189 8.52 0.12 -31.34
CA ALA A 189 8.52 0.62 -32.70
C ALA A 189 7.14 1.20 -33.07
N SER A 190 6.83 2.36 -32.49
CA SER A 190 5.66 3.14 -32.88
C SER A 190 5.96 4.63 -32.82
N ASP A 191 5.25 5.42 -33.62
CA ASP A 191 5.40 6.88 -33.64
C ASP A 191 5.17 7.48 -32.24
N PHE A 192 4.24 6.93 -31.48
CA PHE A 192 3.97 7.36 -30.10
C PHE A 192 5.14 7.08 -29.16
N THR A 193 5.71 5.86 -29.20
CA THR A 193 6.87 5.52 -28.36
C THR A 193 8.11 6.28 -28.76
N ASP A 194 8.33 6.56 -30.03
CA ASP A 194 9.42 7.39 -30.52
C ASP A 194 9.33 8.84 -30.01
N GLN A 195 8.12 9.40 -30.01
CA GLN A 195 7.87 10.72 -29.43
C GLN A 195 8.13 10.71 -27.90
N LEU A 196 7.65 9.69 -27.19
CA LEU A 196 7.90 9.55 -25.76
C LEU A 196 9.41 9.44 -25.47
N GLU A 197 10.15 8.64 -26.23
CA GLU A 197 11.60 8.51 -26.06
C GLU A 197 12.32 9.84 -26.24
N GLN A 198 11.95 10.62 -27.28
CA GLN A 198 12.50 11.96 -27.50
C GLN A 198 12.22 12.88 -26.29
N LYS A 199 11.01 12.83 -25.73
CA LYS A 199 10.65 13.66 -24.57
C LYS A 199 11.38 13.21 -23.29
N VAL A 200 11.55 11.91 -23.09
CA VAL A 200 12.35 11.38 -21.97
C VAL A 200 13.82 11.82 -22.10
N ARG A 201 14.41 11.71 -23.29
CA ARG A 201 15.77 12.20 -23.56
C ARG A 201 15.88 13.70 -23.28
N TYR A 202 14.93 14.49 -23.77
CA TYR A 202 14.90 15.94 -23.49
C TYR A 202 14.75 16.24 -21.99
N ALA A 203 13.87 15.53 -21.29
CA ALA A 203 13.70 15.66 -19.84
C ALA A 203 15.03 15.47 -19.09
N LYS A 204 15.83 14.47 -19.51
CA LYS A 204 17.14 14.17 -18.91
C LYS A 204 18.19 15.26 -19.14
N THR A 205 18.08 16.07 -20.20
CA THR A 205 18.97 17.23 -20.44
C THR A 205 18.61 18.46 -19.61
N ASN A 206 17.43 18.47 -18.98
CA ASN A 206 16.97 19.62 -18.21
C ASN A 206 17.64 19.67 -16.84
N ALA A 207 18.55 20.63 -16.65
CA ALA A 207 19.32 20.77 -15.42
C ALA A 207 18.43 21.08 -14.18
N GLN A 208 17.32 21.80 -14.34
CA GLN A 208 16.39 22.10 -13.25
C GLN A 208 15.63 20.82 -12.81
N TRP A 209 15.20 20.00 -13.75
CA TRP A 209 14.54 18.74 -13.46
C TRP A 209 15.49 17.75 -12.81
N ARG A 210 16.71 17.65 -13.31
CA ARG A 210 17.77 16.87 -12.66
C ARG A 210 18.00 17.30 -11.21
N HIS A 211 18.12 18.59 -10.97
CA HIS A 211 18.31 19.10 -9.63
C HIS A 211 17.12 18.76 -8.70
N ARG A 212 15.87 18.97 -9.17
CA ARG A 212 14.67 18.63 -8.42
C ARG A 212 14.57 17.11 -8.13
N PHE A 213 14.92 16.27 -9.08
CA PHE A 213 14.95 14.82 -8.89
C PHE A 213 15.94 14.44 -7.79
N MET A 214 17.16 14.97 -7.85
CA MET A 214 18.20 14.70 -6.85
C MET A 214 17.79 15.13 -5.45
N THR A 215 17.17 16.31 -5.32
CA THR A 215 16.64 16.81 -4.03
C THR A 215 15.52 15.90 -3.52
N TRP A 216 14.55 15.56 -4.38
CA TRP A 216 13.44 14.66 -4.04
C TRP A 216 13.93 13.27 -3.61
N GLU A 217 14.87 12.66 -4.34
CA GLU A 217 15.48 11.38 -3.97
C GLU A 217 16.19 11.45 -2.61
N GLN A 218 16.86 12.54 -2.32
CA GLN A 218 17.51 12.75 -1.05
C GLN A 218 16.48 12.87 0.11
N GLU A 219 15.43 13.65 -0.08
CA GLU A 219 14.33 13.78 0.89
C GLU A 219 13.62 12.44 1.13
N MET A 220 13.34 11.68 0.07
CA MET A 220 12.74 10.35 0.18
C MET A 220 13.62 9.37 0.97
N ARG A 221 14.95 9.40 0.76
CA ARG A 221 15.88 8.57 1.53
C ARG A 221 15.85 8.93 3.03
N ILE A 222 15.82 10.21 3.35
CA ILE A 222 15.72 10.67 4.75
C ILE A 222 14.41 10.17 5.36
N GLN A 223 13.27 10.36 4.70
CA GLN A 223 11.96 9.92 5.19
C GLN A 223 11.87 8.38 5.37
N VAL A 224 12.43 7.61 4.44
CA VAL A 224 12.46 6.14 4.54
C VAL A 224 13.31 5.72 5.75
N LYS A 225 14.47 6.35 5.94
CA LYS A 225 15.35 6.07 7.08
C LYS A 225 14.65 6.38 8.41
N GLU A 226 14.05 7.57 8.54
CA GLU A 226 13.31 7.98 9.75
C GLU A 226 12.15 7.03 10.07
N LYS A 227 11.35 6.66 9.07
CA LYS A 227 10.25 5.70 9.24
C LYS A 227 10.75 4.31 9.64
N SER A 228 11.85 3.86 9.05
CA SER A 228 12.48 2.58 9.40
C SER A 228 12.96 2.56 10.84
N GLU A 229 13.60 3.64 11.29
CA GLU A 229 14.06 3.81 12.68
C GLU A 229 12.88 3.86 13.67
N GLN A 230 11.80 4.55 13.31
CA GLN A 230 10.57 4.59 14.13
C GLN A 230 9.94 3.21 14.25
N LEU A 231 9.81 2.49 13.13
CA LEU A 231 9.25 1.14 13.12
C LEU A 231 10.11 0.17 13.92
N ALA A 232 11.43 0.25 13.80
CA ALA A 232 12.34 -0.57 14.58
C ALA A 232 12.21 -0.33 16.09
N LYS A 233 12.00 0.94 16.51
CA LYS A 233 11.72 1.29 17.91
C LYS A 233 10.39 0.71 18.41
N ILE A 234 9.33 0.76 17.60
CA ILE A 234 8.02 0.19 17.96
C ILE A 234 8.15 -1.31 18.16
N ILE A 235 8.75 -2.03 17.19
CA ILE A 235 8.96 -3.48 17.26
C ILE A 235 9.80 -3.85 18.48
N ALA A 236 10.88 -3.11 18.76
CA ALA A 236 11.72 -3.36 19.91
C ALA A 236 10.95 -3.20 21.23
N ASN A 237 10.08 -2.18 21.35
CA ASN A 237 9.25 -1.97 22.53
C ASN A 237 8.22 -3.08 22.71
N GLU A 238 7.54 -3.51 21.66
CA GLU A 238 6.60 -4.63 21.68
C GLU A 238 7.29 -5.94 22.13
N MET A 239 8.46 -6.23 21.57
CA MET A 239 9.25 -7.42 21.99
C MET A 239 9.66 -7.37 23.47
N VAL A 240 10.00 -6.18 24.00
CA VAL A 240 10.34 -6.01 25.43
C VAL A 240 9.09 -6.23 26.28
N GLU A 241 7.97 -5.68 25.90
CA GLU A 241 6.69 -5.83 26.64
C GLU A 241 6.24 -7.27 26.69
N ASP A 242 6.29 -8.00 25.58
CA ASP A 242 5.97 -9.42 25.50
C ASP A 242 6.90 -10.24 26.42
N ARG A 243 8.19 -9.93 26.42
CA ARG A 243 9.15 -10.62 27.27
C ARG A 243 8.94 -10.36 28.77
N VAL A 244 8.58 -9.11 29.13
CA VAL A 244 8.23 -8.75 30.51
C VAL A 244 6.96 -9.48 30.96
N ASN A 245 5.95 -9.57 30.11
CA ASN A 245 4.70 -10.26 30.41
C ASN A 245 4.94 -11.78 30.59
N ALA A 246 5.76 -12.39 29.73
CA ALA A 246 6.15 -13.79 29.88
C ALA A 246 6.91 -14.04 31.23
N MET A 247 7.86 -13.20 31.55
CA MET A 247 8.59 -13.31 32.83
C MET A 247 7.66 -13.12 34.03
N ARG A 248 6.70 -12.22 33.99
CA ARG A 248 5.69 -12.05 35.07
C ARG A 248 4.86 -13.30 35.26
N ALA A 249 4.41 -13.92 34.16
CA ALA A 249 3.65 -15.17 34.22
C ALA A 249 4.46 -16.34 34.85
N ASP A 250 5.74 -16.44 34.50
CA ASP A 250 6.63 -17.46 35.08
C ASP A 250 6.84 -17.23 36.56
N ILE A 251 7.12 -16.01 37.02
CA ILE A 251 7.27 -15.65 38.42
C ILE A 251 5.97 -15.95 39.21
N GLU A 252 4.81 -15.63 38.65
CA GLU A 252 3.51 -15.91 39.29
C GLU A 252 3.27 -17.41 39.44
N LYS A 253 3.66 -18.20 38.43
CA LYS A 253 3.58 -19.68 38.49
C LYS A 253 4.50 -20.27 39.53
N GLU A 254 5.76 -19.80 39.60
CA GLU A 254 6.71 -20.23 40.63
C GLU A 254 6.24 -19.86 42.04
N ALA A 255 5.73 -18.62 42.24
CA ALA A 255 5.22 -18.18 43.52
C ALA A 255 4.01 -19.02 43.99
N LYS A 256 3.10 -19.37 43.07
CA LYS A 256 1.97 -20.27 43.37
C LYS A 256 2.46 -21.68 43.73
N GLY A 257 3.48 -22.19 43.01
CA GLY A 257 4.11 -23.49 43.35
C GLY A 257 4.71 -23.50 44.73
N MET A 258 5.54 -22.51 45.06
CA MET A 258 6.17 -22.39 46.41
C MET A 258 5.14 -22.22 47.54
N ALA A 259 4.05 -21.47 47.29
CA ALA A 259 2.96 -21.31 48.25
C ALA A 259 2.24 -22.64 48.49
N ALA A 260 1.96 -23.41 47.44
CA ALA A 260 1.34 -24.74 47.57
C ALA A 260 2.21 -25.71 48.34
N GLU A 261 3.53 -25.78 48.03
CA GLU A 261 4.49 -26.63 48.78
C GLU A 261 4.54 -26.28 50.28
N LYS A 262 4.56 -25.00 50.62
CA LYS A 262 4.57 -24.53 52.00
C LYS A 262 3.29 -24.90 52.74
N VAL A 263 2.15 -24.87 52.08
CA VAL A 263 0.86 -25.31 52.62
C VAL A 263 0.86 -26.82 52.85
N GLU A 264 1.38 -27.62 51.92
CA GLU A 264 1.52 -29.06 52.09
C GLU A 264 2.50 -29.44 53.22
N GLU A 265 3.65 -28.77 53.33
CA GLU A 265 4.60 -28.96 54.40
C GLU A 265 3.95 -28.66 55.76
N THR A 266 3.17 -27.59 55.86
CA THR A 266 2.43 -27.24 57.07
C THR A 266 1.39 -28.29 57.42
N ALA A 267 0.65 -28.81 56.42
CA ALA A 267 -0.31 -29.90 56.62
C ALA A 267 0.40 -31.19 57.12
N ARG A 268 1.55 -31.56 56.59
CA ARG A 268 2.36 -32.72 57.05
C ARG A 268 2.82 -32.54 58.51
N LYS A 269 3.22 -31.35 58.91
CA LYS A 269 3.61 -31.05 60.31
C LYS A 269 2.43 -31.25 61.26
N PHE A 270 1.25 -30.74 60.93
CA PHE A 270 0.05 -30.93 61.73
C PHE A 270 -0.39 -32.39 61.82
N LEU A 271 -0.26 -33.14 60.72
CA LEU A 271 -0.56 -34.59 60.73
C LEU A 271 0.44 -35.38 61.60
N ALA A 272 1.73 -35.00 61.61
CA ALA A 272 2.75 -35.61 62.49
C ALA A 272 2.48 -35.35 63.98
N GLU A 273 1.85 -34.22 64.31
CA GLU A 273 1.41 -33.87 65.64
C GLU A 273 0.09 -34.59 66.05
N LYS A 274 -0.42 -35.52 65.20
CA LYS A 274 -1.66 -36.30 65.40
C LYS A 274 -2.95 -35.45 65.42
N ILE A 275 -2.94 -34.28 64.74
CA ILE A 275 -4.15 -33.47 64.56
C ILE A 275 -5.03 -34.15 63.53
N ALA A 276 -6.36 -34.18 63.82
CA ALA A 276 -7.32 -34.86 62.96
C ALA A 276 -7.34 -34.25 61.53
N PRO A 277 -7.39 -35.08 60.46
CA PRO A 277 -7.35 -34.62 59.07
C PRO A 277 -8.39 -33.56 58.71
N GLU A 278 -9.56 -33.60 59.33
CA GLU A 278 -10.64 -32.61 59.11
C GLU A 278 -10.26 -31.22 59.64
N VAL A 279 -9.50 -31.16 60.75
CA VAL A 279 -8.99 -29.92 61.32
C VAL A 279 -7.84 -29.37 60.46
N VAL A 280 -6.94 -30.24 60.01
CA VAL A 280 -5.81 -29.89 59.13
C VAL A 280 -6.34 -29.30 57.82
N ALA A 281 -7.35 -29.91 57.20
CA ALA A 281 -7.99 -29.42 55.99
C ALA A 281 -8.57 -27.99 56.19
N LYS A 282 -9.23 -27.77 57.31
CA LYS A 282 -9.83 -26.48 57.65
C LYS A 282 -8.79 -25.38 57.90
N CYS A 283 -7.65 -25.75 58.51
CA CYS A 283 -6.57 -24.78 58.81
C CYS A 283 -5.69 -24.45 57.61
N THR A 284 -5.50 -25.39 56.70
CA THR A 284 -4.59 -25.23 55.54
C THR A 284 -5.30 -24.85 54.24
N GLY A 285 -6.61 -24.98 54.19
CA GLY A 285 -7.39 -24.75 52.96
C GLY A 285 -7.30 -25.86 51.94
N LEU A 286 -6.58 -26.97 52.24
CA LEU A 286 -6.51 -28.16 51.39
C LEU A 286 -7.84 -28.94 51.48
N SER A 287 -8.21 -29.64 50.41
CA SER A 287 -9.33 -30.57 50.49
C SER A 287 -9.04 -31.76 51.41
N LEU A 288 -10.07 -32.33 52.00
CA LEU A 288 -9.92 -33.51 52.90
C LEU A 288 -9.26 -34.69 52.19
N GLU A 289 -9.49 -34.84 50.89
CA GLU A 289 -8.85 -35.84 50.04
C GLU A 289 -7.34 -35.63 49.88
N GLN A 290 -6.91 -34.38 49.68
CA GLN A 290 -5.50 -34.01 49.65
C GLN A 290 -4.80 -34.27 50.98
N VAL A 291 -5.44 -33.89 52.09
CA VAL A 291 -4.88 -34.13 53.45
C VAL A 291 -4.81 -35.62 53.76
N LYS A 292 -5.78 -36.45 53.38
CA LYS A 292 -5.71 -37.91 53.54
C LYS A 292 -4.63 -38.56 52.68
N LYS A 293 -4.39 -38.04 51.47
CA LYS A 293 -3.21 -38.49 50.67
C LYS A 293 -1.88 -38.15 51.33
N LEU A 294 -1.75 -36.98 51.91
CA LEU A 294 -0.55 -36.56 52.63
C LEU A 294 -0.32 -37.37 53.94
N ALA A 295 -1.38 -37.91 54.55
CA ALA A 295 -1.28 -38.76 55.72
C ALA A 295 -0.89 -40.21 55.42
N ASN A 296 -1.09 -40.70 54.20
CA ASN A 296 -0.83 -42.08 53.78
C ASN A 296 0.48 -42.24 52.93
N GLY A 297 1.20 -41.15 52.68
CA GLY A 297 2.46 -41.12 51.96
C GLY A 297 3.58 -40.57 52.85
#